data_baf1a90b3e1e919295147b7385696393
#
_entry.id   baf1a90b3e1e919295147b7385696393
#
_cell.length_a   1.000
_cell.length_b   1.000
_cell.length_c   1.000
_cell.angle_alpha   90.00
_cell.angle_beta   90.00
_cell.angle_gamma   90.00
#
_symmetry.space_group_name_H-M   'P 1'
#
loop_
_entity.id
_entity.type
_entity.pdbx_description
1 polymer ?
#
loop_
_entity_poly.entity_id
_entity_poly.type
_entity_poly.pdbx_seq_one_letter_code
_entity_poly.pdbx_strand_id
1 'polypeptide(L)'
;MPPPERYNTGYNVGVGGAVVKDGRLLLVRRASRRGRGNWQVPGGFVEQQETIEEAVVREVEEESGVKAEVEGVLAVRNRYDADNGNSLYIVMLLRSIVGAPEPDAHEVDRAEFFTMEEILKLEQVPAVNIEVAQRALDPNRRLLSPKTVAHSSGALYTLFLG
;
A
#
# COMPACT_ATOMS: atom_id res chain seq x y z
N MET A 1 -10.18 -11.60 -24.70
CA MET A 1 -11.55 -12.06 -24.41
C MET A 1 -11.90 -11.65 -22.98
N PRO A 2 -12.98 -10.92 -22.76
CA PRO A 2 -13.37 -10.59 -21.40
C PRO A 2 -13.71 -11.87 -20.63
N PRO A 3 -13.41 -11.94 -19.32
CA PRO A 3 -13.81 -13.09 -18.53
C PRO A 3 -15.34 -13.23 -18.50
N PRO A 4 -15.85 -14.45 -18.33
CA PRO A 4 -17.28 -14.66 -18.17
C PRO A 4 -17.84 -13.77 -17.05
N GLU A 5 -19.06 -13.27 -17.21
CA GLU A 5 -19.71 -12.39 -16.23
C GLU A 5 -19.66 -12.91 -14.79
N ARG A 6 -19.72 -14.23 -14.63
CA ARG A 6 -19.63 -14.87 -13.30
C ARG A 6 -18.34 -14.59 -12.54
N TYR A 7 -17.28 -14.12 -13.22
CA TYR A 7 -16.00 -13.77 -12.60
C TYR A 7 -15.82 -12.25 -12.45
N ASN A 8 -16.74 -11.48 -12.99
CA ASN A 8 -16.70 -10.03 -12.81
C ASN A 8 -17.41 -9.68 -11.51
N THR A 9 -16.65 -9.53 -10.44
CA THR A 9 -17.18 -9.19 -9.12
C THR A 9 -17.29 -7.67 -8.91
N GLY A 10 -16.78 -6.88 -9.84
CA GLY A 10 -16.69 -5.44 -9.69
C GLY A 10 -15.61 -4.98 -8.68
N TYR A 11 -14.73 -5.87 -8.27
CA TYR A 11 -13.63 -5.53 -7.37
C TYR A 11 -12.39 -5.05 -8.12
N ASN A 12 -11.85 -3.92 -7.69
CA ASN A 12 -10.52 -3.46 -8.08
C ASN A 12 -9.53 -3.84 -6.98
N VAL A 13 -8.35 -4.26 -7.36
CA VAL A 13 -7.29 -4.62 -6.41
C VAL A 13 -6.20 -3.54 -6.42
N GLY A 14 -5.98 -2.97 -5.26
CA GLY A 14 -4.91 -2.00 -5.03
C GLY A 14 -3.96 -2.47 -3.93
N VAL A 15 -2.81 -1.82 -3.85
CA VAL A 15 -1.80 -2.06 -2.83
C VAL A 15 -1.36 -0.75 -2.20
N GLY A 16 -1.00 -0.80 -0.93
CA GLY A 16 -0.39 0.31 -0.22
C GLY A 16 0.86 -0.16 0.52
N GLY A 17 1.88 0.68 0.54
CA GLY A 17 3.14 0.37 1.18
C GLY A 17 3.34 1.14 2.47
N ALA A 18 3.28 0.45 3.60
CA ALA A 18 3.66 1.01 4.89
C ALA A 18 5.17 0.83 5.08
N VAL A 19 5.94 1.82 4.64
CA VAL A 19 7.40 1.80 4.75
C VAL A 19 7.81 2.38 6.09
N VAL A 20 8.44 1.57 6.92
CA VAL A 20 8.91 1.98 8.26
C VAL A 20 10.42 2.07 8.28
N LYS A 21 10.92 3.18 8.81
CA LYS A 21 12.35 3.43 9.00
C LYS A 21 12.56 4.23 10.29
N ASP A 22 13.37 3.70 11.18
CA ASP A 22 13.73 4.37 12.45
C ASP A 22 12.50 4.86 13.25
N GLY A 23 11.46 4.02 13.36
CA GLY A 23 10.23 4.34 14.09
C GLY A 23 9.35 5.38 13.42
N ARG A 24 9.53 5.61 12.11
CA ARG A 24 8.77 6.55 11.31
C ARG A 24 8.13 5.86 10.12
N LEU A 25 6.96 6.33 9.73
CA LEU A 25 6.20 5.82 8.60
C LEU A 25 6.27 6.81 7.43
N LEU A 26 6.53 6.31 6.25
CA LEU A 26 6.49 7.10 5.02
C LEU A 26 5.05 7.41 4.65
N LEU A 27 4.73 8.69 4.54
CA LEU A 27 3.47 9.16 3.97
C LEU A 27 3.74 10.08 2.79
N VAL A 28 2.82 10.07 1.85
CA VAL A 28 2.79 10.98 0.71
C VAL A 28 1.52 11.81 0.76
N ARG A 29 1.59 13.04 0.25
CA ARG A 29 0.42 13.93 0.18
C ARG A 29 -0.09 13.98 -1.26
N ARG A 30 -1.37 13.69 -1.44
CA ARG A 30 -2.00 13.70 -2.76
C ARG A 30 -2.06 15.11 -3.35
N ALA A 31 -1.60 15.22 -4.60
CA ALA A 31 -1.71 16.45 -5.39
C ALA A 31 -2.82 16.35 -6.43
N SER A 32 -3.31 15.14 -6.70
CA SER A 32 -4.36 14.91 -7.69
C SER A 32 -5.72 15.43 -7.19
N ARG A 33 -6.61 15.70 -8.14
CA ARG A 33 -7.93 16.31 -7.90
C ARG A 33 -8.76 15.59 -6.84
N ARG A 34 -8.76 14.24 -6.88
CA ARG A 34 -9.49 13.42 -5.91
C ARG A 34 -8.64 13.22 -4.66
N GLY A 35 -9.13 13.70 -3.53
CA GLY A 35 -8.43 13.60 -2.26
C GLY A 35 -7.21 14.51 -2.12
N ARG A 36 -7.18 15.61 -2.86
CA ARG A 36 -6.06 16.57 -2.79
C ARG A 36 -5.79 17.02 -1.36
N GLY A 37 -4.52 16.97 -0.97
CA GLY A 37 -4.08 17.32 0.37
C GLY A 37 -4.12 16.19 1.39
N ASN A 38 -4.71 15.04 1.04
CA ASN A 38 -4.73 13.88 1.94
C ASN A 38 -3.35 13.25 2.05
N TRP A 39 -2.94 13.01 3.29
CA TRP A 39 -1.75 12.22 3.60
C TRP A 39 -2.11 10.74 3.69
N GLN A 40 -1.34 9.91 3.03
CA GLN A 40 -1.61 8.48 2.95
C GLN A 40 -0.32 7.70 2.72
N VAL A 41 -0.38 6.39 2.93
CA VAL A 41 0.71 5.52 2.49
C VAL A 41 0.76 5.53 0.95
N PRO A 42 1.96 5.48 0.34
CA PRO A 42 2.06 5.37 -1.11
C PRO A 42 1.43 4.07 -1.61
N GLY A 43 0.80 4.11 -2.76
CA GLY A 43 0.15 2.93 -3.32
C GLY A 43 -0.65 3.24 -4.57
N GLY A 44 -1.24 2.21 -5.14
CA GLY A 44 -2.03 2.30 -6.37
C GLY A 44 -2.55 0.94 -6.80
N PHE A 45 -3.05 0.87 -8.02
CA PHE A 45 -3.60 -0.37 -8.58
C PHE A 45 -2.51 -1.35 -9.00
N VAL A 46 -2.81 -2.63 -8.80
CA VAL A 46 -1.98 -3.71 -9.34
C VAL A 46 -2.19 -3.79 -10.85
N GLU A 47 -1.10 -3.80 -11.60
CA GLU A 47 -1.14 -3.93 -13.05
C GLU A 47 -1.17 -5.41 -13.46
N GLN A 48 -1.59 -5.65 -14.71
CA GLN A 48 -1.88 -7.00 -15.18
C GLN A 48 -0.68 -7.96 -15.17
N GLN A 49 0.53 -7.44 -15.31
CA GLN A 49 1.72 -8.28 -15.47
C GLN A 49 2.66 -8.23 -14.25
N GLU A 50 2.12 -7.92 -13.09
CA GLU A 50 2.90 -7.86 -11.86
C GLU A 50 2.23 -8.58 -10.71
N THR A 51 3.01 -9.05 -9.75
CA THR A 51 2.51 -9.55 -8.48
C THR A 51 2.13 -8.37 -7.59
N ILE A 52 1.39 -8.63 -6.51
CA ILE A 52 1.05 -7.58 -5.54
C ILE A 52 2.30 -7.02 -4.86
N GLU A 53 3.32 -7.86 -4.64
CA GLU A 53 4.61 -7.45 -4.07
C GLU A 53 5.38 -6.52 -5.02
N GLU A 54 5.42 -6.87 -6.30
CA GLU A 54 6.05 -6.03 -7.33
C GLU A 54 5.31 -4.69 -7.46
N ALA A 55 3.99 -4.73 -7.41
CA ALA A 55 3.15 -3.53 -7.50
C ALA A 55 3.45 -2.54 -6.36
N VAL A 56 3.51 -3.02 -5.12
CA VAL A 56 3.72 -2.14 -3.98
C VAL A 56 5.12 -1.53 -3.98
N VAL A 57 6.14 -2.31 -4.36
CA VAL A 57 7.52 -1.80 -4.48
C VAL A 57 7.60 -0.73 -5.56
N ARG A 58 6.96 -0.97 -6.70
CA ARG A 58 6.89 0.00 -7.81
C ARG A 58 6.19 1.28 -7.39
N GLU A 59 5.02 1.20 -6.79
CA GLU A 59 4.25 2.37 -6.36
C GLU A 59 5.00 3.21 -5.33
N VAL A 60 5.64 2.58 -4.36
CA VAL A 60 6.46 3.28 -3.36
C VAL A 60 7.59 4.05 -4.04
N GLU A 61 8.30 3.42 -4.95
CA GLU A 61 9.41 4.06 -5.66
C GLU A 61 8.92 5.19 -6.58
N GLU A 62 7.85 4.97 -7.33
CA GLU A 62 7.28 6.00 -8.23
C GLU A 62 6.84 7.24 -7.47
N GLU A 63 6.13 7.07 -6.36
CA GLU A 63 5.56 8.21 -5.61
C GLU A 63 6.54 8.89 -4.66
N SER A 64 7.55 8.18 -4.17
CA SER A 64 8.43 8.70 -3.12
C SER A 64 9.93 8.60 -3.39
N GLY A 65 10.34 7.92 -4.44
CA GLY A 65 11.77 7.67 -4.71
C GLY A 65 12.43 6.66 -3.77
N VAL A 66 11.69 6.14 -2.80
CA VAL A 66 12.23 5.19 -1.81
C VAL A 66 12.20 3.78 -2.36
N LYS A 67 13.34 3.10 -2.32
CA LYS A 67 13.43 1.66 -2.61
C LYS A 67 13.25 0.87 -1.33
N ALA A 68 12.32 -0.07 -1.35
CA ALA A 68 11.92 -0.82 -0.17
C ALA A 68 11.69 -2.30 -0.49
N GLU A 69 11.75 -3.13 0.52
CA GLU A 69 11.47 -4.57 0.46
C GLU A 69 10.22 -4.91 1.26
N VAL A 70 9.41 -5.82 0.73
CA VAL A 70 8.22 -6.33 1.40
C VAL A 70 8.62 -7.28 2.53
N GLU A 71 8.07 -7.03 3.73
CA GLU A 71 8.22 -7.93 4.87
C GLU A 71 6.99 -8.82 5.07
N GLY A 72 5.81 -8.33 4.72
CA GLY A 72 4.58 -9.10 4.84
C GLY A 72 3.34 -8.24 4.66
N VAL A 73 2.16 -8.85 4.82
CA VAL A 73 0.88 -8.16 4.78
C VAL A 73 0.53 -7.64 6.17
N LEU A 74 0.30 -6.34 6.27
CA LEU A 74 -0.06 -5.67 7.52
C LEU A 74 -1.58 -5.60 7.71
N ALA A 75 -2.31 -5.30 6.63
CA ALA A 75 -3.76 -5.09 6.69
C ALA A 75 -4.40 -5.33 5.33
N VAL A 76 -5.69 -5.62 5.36
CA VAL A 76 -6.53 -5.71 4.16
C VAL A 76 -7.74 -4.80 4.38
N ARG A 77 -7.97 -3.89 3.44
CA ARG A 77 -9.15 -3.04 3.45
C ARG A 77 -10.13 -3.51 2.39
N ASN A 78 -11.35 -3.78 2.78
CA ASN A 78 -12.47 -3.96 1.86
C ASN A 78 -13.29 -2.67 1.83
N ARG A 79 -13.51 -2.12 0.64
CA ARG A 79 -14.43 -1.01 0.44
C ARG A 79 -15.63 -1.48 -0.38
N TYR A 80 -16.79 -1.30 0.17
CA TYR A 80 -18.05 -1.46 -0.56
C TYR A 80 -18.56 -0.07 -0.94
N ASP A 81 -18.81 0.15 -2.22
CA ASP A 81 -19.34 1.40 -2.73
C ASP A 81 -20.29 1.08 -3.90
N ALA A 82 -21.59 1.31 -3.70
CA ALA A 82 -22.60 0.99 -4.69
C ALA A 82 -22.44 1.79 -5.99
N ASP A 83 -21.89 3.01 -5.90
CA ASP A 83 -21.77 3.91 -7.05
C ASP A 83 -20.42 3.80 -7.77
N ASN A 84 -19.33 3.58 -7.01
CA ASN A 84 -17.97 3.59 -7.54
C ASN A 84 -17.31 2.20 -7.59
N GLY A 85 -18.08 1.15 -7.28
CA GLY A 85 -17.58 -0.22 -7.28
C GLY A 85 -16.82 -0.59 -6.00
N ASN A 86 -16.59 -1.88 -5.86
CA ASN A 86 -15.91 -2.43 -4.70
C ASN A 86 -14.38 -2.41 -4.90
N SER A 87 -13.66 -2.32 -3.81
CA SER A 87 -12.19 -2.28 -3.85
C SER A 87 -11.60 -3.09 -2.72
N LEU A 88 -10.64 -3.93 -3.07
CA LEU A 88 -9.78 -4.62 -2.12
C LEU A 88 -8.41 -3.93 -2.14
N TYR A 89 -7.93 -3.52 -0.97
CA TYR A 89 -6.67 -2.80 -0.83
C TYR A 89 -5.79 -3.54 0.17
N ILE A 90 -4.65 -4.01 -0.30
CA ILE A 90 -3.74 -4.81 0.50
C ILE A 90 -2.60 -3.91 0.95
N VAL A 91 -2.49 -3.68 2.26
CA VAL A 91 -1.41 -2.88 2.83
C VAL A 91 -0.29 -3.81 3.27
N MET A 92 0.88 -3.59 2.70
CA MET A 92 2.08 -4.35 3.05
C MET A 92 3.02 -3.54 3.90
N LEU A 93 3.69 -4.19 4.83
CA LEU A 93 4.80 -3.59 5.56
C LEU A 93 6.07 -3.75 4.73
N LEU A 94 6.80 -2.64 4.55
CA LEU A 94 8.06 -2.63 3.83
C LEU A 94 9.16 -2.03 4.70
N ARG A 95 10.37 -2.50 4.45
CA ARG A 95 11.60 -1.96 5.03
C ARG A 95 12.29 -1.10 3.97
N SER A 96 12.66 0.12 4.34
CA SER A 96 13.44 1.00 3.45
C SER A 96 14.86 0.45 3.25
N ILE A 97 15.28 0.35 1.99
CA ILE A 97 16.65 -0.08 1.64
C ILE A 97 17.52 1.15 1.38
N VAL A 98 17.05 2.02 0.48
CA VAL A 98 17.80 3.19 0.03
C VAL A 98 16.85 4.27 -0.48
N GLY A 99 17.30 5.49 -0.42
CA GLY A 99 16.61 6.66 -0.96
C GLY A 99 16.05 7.57 0.12
N ALA A 100 16.24 8.87 -0.07
CA ALA A 100 15.55 9.90 0.70
C ALA A 100 14.21 10.17 0.01
N PRO A 101 13.13 10.45 0.78
CA PRO A 101 11.83 10.72 0.16
C PRO A 101 11.88 11.93 -0.77
N GLU A 102 11.36 11.73 -1.98
CA GLU A 102 11.23 12.77 -2.98
C GLU A 102 9.93 12.55 -3.75
N PRO A 103 8.98 13.50 -3.71
CA PRO A 103 7.70 13.32 -4.39
C PRO A 103 7.87 13.35 -5.92
N ASP A 104 6.96 12.68 -6.64
CA ASP A 104 6.95 12.67 -8.10
C ASP A 104 6.50 14.00 -8.72
N ALA A 105 5.89 14.87 -7.90
CA ALA A 105 5.35 16.18 -8.28
C ALA A 105 4.13 16.12 -9.23
N HIS A 106 3.60 14.95 -9.51
CA HIS A 106 2.40 14.76 -10.35
C HIS A 106 1.22 14.25 -9.50
N GLU A 107 1.31 13.04 -9.00
CA GLU A 107 0.27 12.43 -8.17
C GLU A 107 0.40 12.83 -6.72
N VAL A 108 1.62 13.06 -6.26
CA VAL A 108 1.93 13.52 -4.91
C VAL A 108 2.87 14.72 -4.94
N ASP A 109 2.69 15.64 -4.01
CA ASP A 109 3.50 16.86 -3.92
C ASP A 109 4.41 16.88 -2.70
N ARG A 110 4.27 15.93 -1.78
CA ARG A 110 5.14 15.76 -0.61
C ARG A 110 5.30 14.28 -0.27
N ALA A 111 6.47 13.93 0.23
CA ALA A 111 6.81 12.59 0.71
C ALA A 111 7.78 12.71 1.88
N GLU A 112 7.39 12.23 3.06
CA GLU A 112 8.17 12.38 4.28
C GLU A 112 7.93 11.21 5.24
N PHE A 113 8.90 10.93 6.09
CA PHE A 113 8.77 9.99 7.19
C PHE A 113 8.30 10.72 8.46
N PHE A 114 7.29 10.16 9.13
CA PHE A 114 6.67 10.76 10.33
C PHE A 114 6.61 9.76 11.47
N THR A 115 6.79 10.26 12.69
CA THR A 115 6.43 9.52 13.91
C THR A 115 4.91 9.49 14.06
N MET A 116 4.39 8.58 14.90
CA MET A 116 2.95 8.54 15.18
C MET A 116 2.45 9.87 15.75
N GLU A 117 3.21 10.49 16.63
CA GLU A 117 2.87 11.78 17.21
C GLU A 117 2.74 12.88 16.13
N GLU A 118 3.67 12.90 15.19
CA GLU A 118 3.65 13.83 14.07
C GLU A 118 2.45 13.58 13.16
N ILE A 119 2.12 12.31 12.87
CA ILE A 119 0.97 11.94 12.04
C ILE A 119 -0.33 12.45 12.64
N LEU A 120 -0.50 12.33 13.95
CA LEU A 120 -1.70 12.80 14.65
C LEU A 120 -1.88 14.32 14.59
N LYS A 121 -0.83 15.07 14.26
CA LYS A 121 -0.85 16.52 14.10
C LYS A 121 -1.02 16.98 12.65
N LEU A 122 -0.91 16.06 11.69
CA LEU A 122 -1.11 16.41 10.28
C LEU A 122 -2.58 16.68 10.00
N GLU A 123 -2.82 17.62 9.09
CA GLU A 123 -4.15 17.87 8.56
C GLU A 123 -4.47 16.85 7.47
N GLN A 124 -5.73 16.44 7.39
CA GLN A 124 -6.24 15.59 6.32
C GLN A 124 -5.55 14.23 6.22
N VAL A 125 -5.46 13.52 7.34
CA VAL A 125 -5.10 12.10 7.32
C VAL A 125 -6.38 11.28 7.45
N PRO A 126 -6.80 10.56 6.40
CA PRO A 126 -7.99 9.70 6.48
C PRO A 126 -7.88 8.65 7.57
N ALA A 127 -9.01 8.31 8.19
CA ALA A 127 -9.05 7.37 9.32
C ALA A 127 -8.38 6.02 9.00
N VAL A 128 -8.53 5.53 7.78
CA VAL A 128 -7.87 4.29 7.33
C VAL A 128 -6.35 4.39 7.46
N ASN A 129 -5.77 5.53 7.09
CA ASN A 129 -4.32 5.72 7.20
C ASN A 129 -3.84 5.91 8.63
N ILE A 130 -4.68 6.47 9.52
CA ILE A 130 -4.39 6.50 10.97
C ILE A 130 -4.31 5.07 11.52
N GLU A 131 -5.29 4.22 11.19
CA GLU A 131 -5.29 2.82 11.62
C GLU A 131 -4.06 2.07 11.11
N VAL A 132 -3.72 2.26 9.85
CA VAL A 132 -2.52 1.65 9.24
C VAL A 132 -1.25 2.12 9.95
N ALA A 133 -1.14 3.43 10.23
CA ALA A 133 0.02 3.99 10.92
C ALA A 133 0.19 3.41 12.33
N GLN A 134 -0.90 3.30 13.08
CA GLN A 134 -0.88 2.72 14.42
C GLN A 134 -0.37 1.28 14.40
N ARG A 135 -0.79 0.48 13.41
CA ARG A 135 -0.33 -0.91 13.28
C ARG A 135 1.12 -0.99 12.80
N ALA A 136 1.49 -0.19 11.80
CA ALA A 136 2.82 -0.20 11.23
C ALA A 136 3.89 0.22 12.24
N LEU A 137 3.58 1.19 13.11
CA LEU A 137 4.51 1.74 14.10
C LEU A 137 4.43 1.05 15.47
N ASP A 138 3.54 0.06 15.62
CA ASP A 138 3.48 -0.76 16.84
C ASP A 138 4.69 -1.72 16.85
N PRO A 139 5.54 -1.67 17.89
CA PRO A 139 6.69 -2.60 17.98
C PRO A 139 6.27 -4.07 18.09
N ASN A 140 5.03 -4.34 18.50
CA ASN A 140 4.48 -5.70 18.61
C ASN A 140 3.55 -6.05 17.44
N ARG A 141 3.68 -5.35 16.32
CA ARG A 141 2.83 -5.59 15.16
C ARG A 141 2.91 -7.03 14.67
N ARG A 142 1.77 -7.51 14.15
CA ARG A 142 1.67 -8.84 13.54
C ARG A 142 1.56 -8.69 12.03
N LEU A 143 2.19 -9.61 11.32
CA LEU A 143 2.18 -9.67 9.87
C LEU A 143 1.78 -11.05 9.39
N LEU A 144 1.17 -11.10 8.22
CA LEU A 144 1.08 -12.32 7.44
C LEU A 144 2.35 -12.42 6.60
N SER A 145 3.13 -13.46 6.84
CA SER A 145 4.42 -13.66 6.17
C SER A 145 4.27 -14.38 4.83
N PRO A 146 5.02 -13.98 3.80
CA PRO A 146 4.92 -14.61 2.48
C PRO A 146 5.54 -15.99 2.46
N LYS A 147 4.86 -16.92 1.78
CA LYS A 147 5.36 -18.28 1.51
C LYS A 147 5.03 -18.66 0.08
N THR A 148 6.04 -18.90 -0.71
CA THR A 148 5.87 -19.41 -2.08
C THR A 148 5.48 -20.87 -2.04
N VAL A 149 4.43 -21.24 -2.76
CA VAL A 149 3.93 -22.61 -2.85
C VAL A 149 3.89 -23.03 -4.31
N ALA A 150 4.50 -24.19 -4.61
CA ALA A 150 4.48 -24.75 -5.95
C ALA A 150 3.07 -25.23 -6.31
N HIS A 151 2.67 -25.01 -7.54
CA HIS A 151 1.40 -25.47 -8.08
C HIS A 151 1.62 -26.19 -9.41
N SER A 152 0.84 -27.25 -9.66
CA SER A 152 0.97 -28.09 -10.85
C SER A 152 0.74 -27.37 -12.18
N SER A 153 0.02 -26.24 -12.16
CA SER A 153 -0.22 -25.42 -13.35
C SER A 153 0.98 -24.59 -13.78
N GLY A 154 2.03 -24.49 -12.94
CA GLY A 154 3.15 -23.57 -13.14
C GLY A 154 2.85 -22.13 -12.75
N ALA A 155 1.64 -21.84 -12.28
CA ALA A 155 1.31 -20.50 -11.76
C ALA A 155 2.08 -20.21 -10.48
N LEU A 156 2.39 -18.94 -10.27
CA LEU A 156 3.06 -18.49 -9.05
C LEU A 156 2.03 -18.31 -7.94
N TYR A 157 2.17 -19.10 -6.88
CA TYR A 157 1.37 -18.97 -5.68
C TYR A 157 2.22 -18.46 -4.52
N THR A 158 1.81 -17.32 -3.97
CA THR A 158 2.36 -16.81 -2.72
C THR A 158 1.24 -16.74 -1.70
N LEU A 159 1.39 -17.42 -0.59
CA LEU A 159 0.47 -17.34 0.54
C LEU A 159 1.05 -16.39 1.57
N PHE A 160 0.18 -15.61 2.19
CA PHE A 160 0.55 -14.76 3.32
C PHE A 160 -0.09 -15.35 4.56
N LEU A 161 0.72 -15.85 5.47
CA LEU A 161 0.29 -16.66 6.61
C LEU A 161 0.74 -16.02 7.93
N GLY A 162 -0.16 -16.04 8.92
CA GLY A 162 0.10 -15.57 10.27
C GLY A 162 0.26 -16.69 11.28
#